data_ad0de9044927622243fa4b1e751c0105
#
_entry.id   ad0de9044927622243fa4b1e751c0105
#
_cell.length_a   1.000
_cell.length_b   1.000
_cell.length_c   1.000
_cell.angle_alpha   90.00
_cell.angle_beta   90.00
_cell.angle_gamma   90.00
#
_symmetry.space_group_name_H-M   'P 1'
#
loop_
_entity.id
_entity.type
_entity.pdbx_description
1 polymer ?
#
loop_
_entity_poly.entity_id
_entity_poly.type
_entity_poly.pdbx_seq_one_letter_code
_entity_poly.pdbx_strand_id
1 'polypeptide(L)'
;MSPSRRRNSESLCVIVIEDDLDARQIYSEYLRMKGWTVFTAPDGRSGLNKTMELTPDVVVLDLAMPKVDGWTVLKQLRESSMTAQIPVVIISAMPDTRDNAFLAGCDAYLAKPCPPDVLHLQLRALLRLKSGAAV
;
A
#
# COMPACT_ATOMS: atom_id res chain seq x y z
N MET A 1 -21.80 -7.58 -1.07
CA MET A 1 -20.82 -7.39 -1.87
C MET A 1 -20.29 -6.13 -1.67
N SER A 2 -19.31 -6.11 -1.74
CA SER A 2 -18.83 -4.98 -1.68
C SER A 2 -19.19 -4.29 -2.82
N PRO A 3 -20.06 -3.58 -2.74
CA PRO A 3 -20.27 -2.76 -3.84
C PRO A 3 -18.99 -2.13 -4.16
N SER A 4 -18.75 -2.11 -5.31
CA SER A 4 -17.59 -1.51 -5.75
C SER A 4 -17.47 -0.11 -5.22
N ARG A 5 -16.39 0.15 -4.56
CA ARG A 5 -16.10 1.50 -4.15
C ARG A 5 -15.82 2.37 -5.33
N ARG A 6 -15.31 1.77 -6.36
CA ARG A 6 -15.02 2.47 -7.56
C ARG A 6 -16.01 2.06 -8.54
N ARG A 7 -16.84 2.85 -8.93
CA ARG A 7 -17.67 2.50 -9.99
C ARG A 7 -17.64 3.62 -10.98
N ASN A 8 -17.79 3.32 -12.19
CA ASN A 8 -17.86 4.30 -13.26
C ASN A 8 -16.63 5.15 -13.32
N SER A 9 -15.51 4.59 -13.32
CA SER A 9 -14.26 5.34 -13.46
C SER A 9 -13.95 6.25 -12.30
N GLU A 10 -14.50 5.97 -11.17
CA GLU A 10 -14.10 6.69 -9.96
C GLU A 10 -12.64 6.40 -9.65
N SER A 11 -12.08 7.24 -8.80
CA SER A 11 -10.68 7.16 -8.48
C SER A 11 -10.32 5.84 -7.80
N LEU A 12 -9.10 5.42 -8.03
CA LEU A 12 -8.54 4.28 -7.32
C LEU A 12 -8.28 4.65 -5.87
N CYS A 13 -8.33 3.66 -5.02
CA CYS A 13 -8.19 3.85 -3.58
C CYS A 13 -6.89 3.23 -3.09
N VAL A 14 -6.12 3.99 -2.34
CA VAL A 14 -4.86 3.53 -1.75
C VAL A 14 -4.87 3.85 -0.27
N ILE A 15 -4.28 2.96 0.54
CA ILE A 15 -4.01 3.27 1.93
C ILE A 15 -2.50 3.32 2.13
N VAL A 16 -2.03 4.36 2.81
CA VAL A 16 -0.61 4.56 3.11
C VAL A 16 -0.42 4.34 4.60
N ILE A 17 0.30 3.27 4.95
CA ILE A 17 0.57 2.89 6.34
C ILE A 17 2.01 3.28 6.62
N GLU A 18 2.20 4.37 7.35
CA GLU A 18 3.49 4.99 7.54
C GLU A 18 3.47 5.74 8.87
N ASP A 19 4.42 5.45 9.76
CA ASP A 19 4.42 6.09 11.06
C ASP A 19 5.01 7.50 11.05
N ASP A 20 5.89 7.81 10.10
CA ASP A 20 6.46 9.13 10.01
C ASP A 20 5.44 10.11 9.44
N LEU A 21 5.11 11.14 10.21
CA LEU A 21 4.08 12.09 9.81
C LEU A 21 4.40 12.80 8.50
N ASP A 22 5.65 13.26 8.36
CA ASP A 22 6.02 14.00 7.17
C ASP A 22 5.94 13.13 5.92
N ALA A 23 6.47 11.91 5.99
CA ALA A 23 6.40 11.00 4.85
C ALA A 23 4.96 10.68 4.51
N ARG A 24 4.14 10.41 5.52
CA ARG A 24 2.74 10.09 5.32
C ARG A 24 2.01 11.24 4.62
N GLN A 25 2.28 12.47 5.05
CA GLN A 25 1.65 13.64 4.43
C GLN A 25 2.12 13.84 2.99
N ILE A 26 3.41 13.73 2.76
CA ILE A 26 3.96 13.93 1.43
C ILE A 26 3.35 12.94 0.45
N TYR A 27 3.33 11.65 0.80
CA TYR A 27 2.78 10.65 -0.09
C TYR A 27 1.29 10.86 -0.30
N SER A 28 0.55 11.13 0.78
CA SER A 28 -0.90 11.24 0.64
C SER A 28 -1.30 12.47 -0.17
N GLU A 29 -0.62 13.60 0.02
CA GLU A 29 -0.93 14.80 -0.73
C GLU A 29 -0.61 14.63 -2.21
N TYR A 30 0.53 14.03 -2.50
CA TYR A 30 0.92 13.82 -3.89
C TYR A 30 -0.08 12.90 -4.60
N LEU A 31 -0.45 11.81 -3.95
CA LEU A 31 -1.37 10.85 -4.55
C LEU A 31 -2.77 11.45 -4.73
N ARG A 32 -3.23 12.23 -3.76
CA ARG A 32 -4.51 12.92 -3.92
C ARG A 32 -4.48 13.88 -5.09
N MET A 33 -3.37 14.59 -5.26
CA MET A 33 -3.22 15.50 -6.38
C MET A 33 -3.30 14.76 -7.71
N LYS A 34 -2.87 13.51 -7.73
CA LYS A 34 -2.92 12.69 -8.93
C LYS A 34 -4.26 11.98 -9.12
N GLY A 35 -5.24 12.28 -8.27
CA GLY A 35 -6.58 11.75 -8.47
C GLY A 35 -6.94 10.53 -7.64
N TRP A 36 -6.07 10.08 -6.75
CA TRP A 36 -6.37 8.93 -5.91
C TRP A 36 -7.24 9.31 -4.73
N THR A 37 -8.07 8.37 -4.30
CA THR A 37 -8.69 8.44 -2.98
C THR A 37 -7.69 7.84 -2.01
N VAL A 38 -7.24 8.63 -1.03
CA VAL A 38 -6.14 8.22 -0.16
C VAL A 38 -6.61 8.14 1.27
N PHE A 39 -6.38 6.98 1.89
CA PHE A 39 -6.52 6.81 3.32
C PHE A 39 -5.13 6.64 3.91
N THR A 40 -4.96 7.01 5.17
CA THR A 40 -3.66 6.89 5.82
C THR A 40 -3.83 6.23 7.17
N ALA A 41 -2.74 5.64 7.65
CA ALA A 41 -2.71 5.08 9.00
C ALA A 41 -1.31 5.29 9.57
N PRO A 42 -1.21 5.69 10.85
CA PRO A 42 0.09 5.99 11.45
C PRO A 42 0.79 4.78 12.03
N ASP A 43 0.15 3.64 12.06
CA ASP A 43 0.74 2.44 12.65
C ASP A 43 0.14 1.19 12.01
N GLY A 44 0.75 0.05 12.33
CA GLY A 44 0.35 -1.19 11.71
C GLY A 44 -1.05 -1.65 12.07
N ARG A 45 -1.43 -1.48 13.35
CA ARG A 45 -2.74 -1.94 13.80
C ARG A 45 -3.87 -1.17 13.12
N SER A 46 -3.79 0.15 13.12
CA SER A 46 -4.84 0.94 12.48
C SER A 46 -4.81 0.73 10.98
N GLY A 47 -3.63 0.53 10.40
CA GLY A 47 -3.52 0.26 8.98
C GLY A 47 -4.19 -1.05 8.59
N LEU A 48 -3.95 -2.10 9.37
CA LEU A 48 -4.56 -3.39 9.12
C LEU A 48 -6.07 -3.31 9.24
N ASN A 49 -6.57 -2.67 10.31
CA ASN A 49 -8.00 -2.55 10.52
C ASN A 49 -8.67 -1.76 9.40
N LYS A 50 -8.06 -0.66 8.98
CA LYS A 50 -8.60 0.13 7.89
C LYS A 50 -8.58 -0.63 6.57
N THR A 51 -7.51 -1.38 6.32
CA THR A 51 -7.42 -2.16 5.09
C THR A 51 -8.52 -3.21 5.03
N MET A 52 -8.77 -3.88 6.14
CA MET A 52 -9.84 -4.86 6.19
C MET A 52 -11.21 -4.24 5.98
N GLU A 53 -11.42 -3.05 6.53
CA GLU A 53 -12.70 -2.38 6.41
C GLU A 53 -12.91 -1.79 5.02
N LEU A 54 -11.87 -1.16 4.46
CA LEU A 54 -12.00 -0.41 3.21
C LEU A 54 -11.72 -1.24 1.97
N THR A 55 -10.97 -2.31 2.11
CA THR A 55 -10.48 -3.12 0.99
C THR A 55 -10.03 -2.25 -0.18
N PRO A 56 -8.95 -1.47 0.00
CA PRO A 56 -8.47 -0.56 -1.03
C PRO A 56 -7.92 -1.32 -2.24
N ASP A 57 -7.62 -0.58 -3.30
CA ASP A 57 -7.03 -1.18 -4.49
C ASP A 57 -5.56 -1.53 -4.28
N VAL A 58 -4.87 -0.85 -3.40
CA VAL A 58 -3.45 -1.11 -3.14
C VAL A 58 -3.10 -0.59 -1.75
N VAL A 59 -2.12 -1.25 -1.13
CA VAL A 59 -1.59 -0.87 0.18
C VAL A 59 -0.14 -0.44 0.01
N VAL A 60 0.22 0.72 0.57
CA VAL A 60 1.61 1.15 0.68
C VAL A 60 2.00 0.99 2.14
N LEU A 61 3.07 0.25 2.40
CA LEU A 61 3.39 -0.20 3.75
C LEU A 61 4.87 -0.02 4.06
N ASP A 62 5.16 0.68 5.15
CA ASP A 62 6.51 0.77 5.68
C ASP A 62 6.77 -0.44 6.57
N LEU A 63 7.91 -1.09 6.38
CA LEU A 63 8.26 -2.26 7.20
C LEU A 63 8.67 -1.87 8.61
N ALA A 64 9.38 -0.75 8.76
CA ALA A 64 9.97 -0.40 10.04
C ALA A 64 9.03 0.53 10.79
N MET A 65 8.13 -0.03 11.54
CA MET A 65 7.21 0.72 12.39
C MET A 65 7.24 0.16 13.80
N PRO A 66 7.00 1.00 14.81
CA PRO A 66 6.95 0.50 16.18
C PRO A 66 5.69 -0.35 16.42
N LYS A 67 5.72 -1.15 17.44
CA LYS A 67 4.60 -2.00 17.89
C LYS A 67 4.28 -3.06 16.84
N VAL A 68 3.18 -2.90 16.12
CA VAL A 68 2.83 -3.85 15.06
C VAL A 68 3.58 -3.41 13.82
N ASP A 69 4.66 -4.08 13.49
CA ASP A 69 5.52 -3.68 12.39
C ASP A 69 4.96 -4.11 11.04
N GLY A 70 5.60 -3.64 9.98
CA GLY A 70 5.12 -3.90 8.64
C GLY A 70 5.15 -5.36 8.26
N TRP A 71 6.09 -6.14 8.78
CA TRP A 71 6.14 -7.57 8.49
C TRP A 71 4.88 -8.28 8.98
N THR A 72 4.46 -7.93 10.20
CA THR A 72 3.26 -8.51 10.80
C THR A 72 2.02 -8.10 10.00
N VAL A 73 1.95 -6.84 9.58
CA VAL A 73 0.83 -6.36 8.78
C VAL A 73 0.76 -7.15 7.46
N LEU A 74 1.88 -7.29 6.78
CA LEU A 74 1.92 -8.01 5.50
C LEU A 74 1.45 -9.46 5.69
N LYS A 75 1.95 -10.12 6.72
CA LYS A 75 1.55 -11.48 6.99
C LYS A 75 0.05 -11.60 7.20
N GLN A 76 -0.51 -10.72 8.02
CA GLN A 76 -1.92 -10.78 8.33
C GLN A 76 -2.79 -10.45 7.12
N LEU A 77 -2.34 -9.53 6.27
CA LEU A 77 -3.06 -9.24 5.04
C LEU A 77 -3.13 -10.47 4.14
N ARG A 78 -2.03 -11.21 4.05
CA ARG A 78 -2.00 -12.39 3.19
C ARG A 78 -2.78 -13.57 3.77
N GLU A 79 -2.99 -13.58 5.08
CA GLU A 79 -3.71 -14.68 5.72
C GLU A 79 -5.22 -14.50 5.69
N SER A 80 -5.72 -13.30 5.42
CA SER A 80 -7.15 -13.06 5.40
C SER A 80 -7.68 -13.14 3.97
N SER A 81 -8.76 -13.88 3.77
CA SER A 81 -9.35 -14.00 2.45
C SER A 81 -9.85 -12.65 1.92
N MET A 82 -10.17 -11.72 2.81
CA MET A 82 -10.66 -10.41 2.39
C MET A 82 -9.56 -9.54 1.80
N THR A 83 -8.30 -9.77 2.17
CA THR A 83 -7.20 -8.90 1.79
C THR A 83 -6.08 -9.63 1.06
N ALA A 84 -6.15 -10.94 0.95
CA ALA A 84 -5.04 -11.74 0.42
C ALA A 84 -4.64 -11.36 -1.00
N GLN A 85 -5.56 -10.81 -1.78
CA GLN A 85 -5.28 -10.46 -3.17
C GLN A 85 -4.97 -8.99 -3.38
N ILE A 86 -5.05 -8.17 -2.33
CA ILE A 86 -4.77 -6.75 -2.48
C ILE A 86 -3.27 -6.56 -2.68
N PRO A 87 -2.85 -5.86 -3.74
CA PRO A 87 -1.42 -5.61 -3.95
C PRO A 87 -0.84 -4.78 -2.81
N VAL A 88 0.38 -5.13 -2.41
CA VAL A 88 1.09 -4.43 -1.35
C VAL A 88 2.44 -3.97 -1.88
N VAL A 89 2.70 -2.67 -1.77
CA VAL A 89 3.97 -2.07 -2.10
C VAL A 89 4.67 -1.73 -0.79
N ILE A 90 5.86 -2.28 -0.61
CA ILE A 90 6.67 -1.99 0.57
C ILE A 90 7.56 -0.79 0.27
N ILE A 91 7.66 0.13 1.22
CA ILE A 91 8.66 1.18 1.19
C ILE A 91 9.48 1.03 2.46
N SER A 92 10.80 0.91 2.34
CA SER A 92 11.62 0.60 3.51
C SER A 92 12.98 1.26 3.45
N ALA A 93 13.44 1.77 4.60
CA ALA A 93 14.80 2.23 4.77
C ALA A 93 15.72 1.10 5.24
N MET A 94 15.17 -0.08 5.52
CA MET A 94 15.96 -1.21 6.02
C MET A 94 16.74 -1.83 4.88
N PRO A 95 18.06 -1.98 5.03
CA PRO A 95 18.85 -2.61 3.97
C PRO A 95 18.57 -4.11 3.90
N ASP A 96 18.77 -4.67 2.74
CA ASP A 96 18.79 -6.12 2.54
C ASP A 96 17.50 -6.82 2.95
N THR A 97 16.35 -6.15 2.81
CA THR A 97 15.08 -6.77 3.15
C THR A 97 14.23 -7.09 1.92
N ARG A 98 14.69 -6.73 0.73
CA ARG A 98 13.88 -6.88 -0.47
C ARG A 98 13.44 -8.32 -0.72
N ASP A 99 14.38 -9.25 -0.69
CA ASP A 99 14.06 -10.62 -1.02
C ASP A 99 13.10 -11.21 0.01
N ASN A 100 13.33 -10.93 1.28
CA ASN A 100 12.45 -11.40 2.33
C ASN A 100 11.06 -10.80 2.22
N ALA A 101 10.95 -9.55 1.78
CA ALA A 101 9.66 -8.92 1.60
C ALA A 101 8.86 -9.60 0.50
N PHE A 102 9.51 -9.97 -0.60
CA PHE A 102 8.82 -10.72 -1.66
C PHE A 102 8.44 -12.11 -1.19
N LEU A 103 9.31 -12.77 -0.44
CA LEU A 103 8.96 -14.07 0.12
C LEU A 103 7.77 -13.97 1.07
N ALA A 104 7.65 -12.86 1.78
CA ALA A 104 6.54 -12.66 2.70
C ALA A 104 5.26 -12.24 1.98
N GLY A 105 5.33 -11.93 0.69
CA GLY A 105 4.14 -11.72 -0.11
C GLY A 105 3.90 -10.33 -0.63
N CYS A 106 4.90 -9.43 -0.61
CA CYS A 106 4.70 -8.11 -1.21
C CYS A 106 4.76 -8.23 -2.73
N ASP A 107 4.16 -7.25 -3.40
CA ASP A 107 4.11 -7.22 -4.86
C ASP A 107 5.16 -6.29 -5.43
N ALA A 108 5.65 -5.34 -4.67
CA ALA A 108 6.69 -4.43 -5.09
C ALA A 108 7.44 -3.91 -3.88
N TYR A 109 8.68 -3.50 -4.08
CA TYR A 109 9.55 -3.04 -3.01
C TYR A 109 10.31 -1.81 -3.48
N LEU A 110 10.22 -0.73 -2.69
CA LEU A 110 10.92 0.51 -2.98
C LEU A 110 11.77 0.90 -1.79
N ALA A 111 13.04 1.20 -2.03
CA ALA A 111 13.94 1.62 -0.96
C ALA A 111 13.77 3.11 -0.68
N LYS A 112 13.87 3.48 0.60
CA LYS A 112 13.90 4.90 0.97
C LYS A 112 15.30 5.43 0.79
N PRO A 113 15.44 6.69 0.40
CA PRO A 113 14.37 7.64 0.14
C PRO A 113 13.68 7.34 -1.20
N CYS A 114 12.36 7.42 -1.20
CA CYS A 114 11.58 7.15 -2.39
C CYS A 114 10.71 8.38 -2.69
N PRO A 115 10.99 9.09 -3.77
CA PRO A 115 10.18 10.24 -4.14
C PRO A 115 8.73 9.84 -4.43
N PRO A 116 7.76 10.69 -4.15
CA PRO A 116 6.36 10.31 -4.33
C PRO A 116 5.97 10.04 -5.77
N ASP A 117 6.64 10.68 -6.74
CA ASP A 117 6.37 10.38 -8.14
C ASP A 117 6.82 8.98 -8.52
N VAL A 118 7.93 8.50 -7.95
CA VAL A 118 8.40 7.13 -8.18
C VAL A 118 7.39 6.14 -7.60
N LEU A 119 6.91 6.42 -6.38
CA LEU A 119 5.87 5.59 -5.79
C LEU A 119 4.64 5.54 -6.69
N HIS A 120 4.21 6.70 -7.18
CA HIS A 120 3.02 6.77 -8.00
C HIS A 120 3.15 5.94 -9.27
N LEU A 121 4.31 6.02 -9.93
CA LEU A 121 4.54 5.21 -11.12
C LEU A 121 4.46 3.71 -10.81
N GLN A 122 5.02 3.31 -9.67
CA GLN A 122 4.98 1.91 -9.29
C GLN A 122 3.55 1.44 -9.03
N LEU A 123 2.75 2.28 -8.37
CA LEU A 123 1.36 1.93 -8.11
C LEU A 123 0.58 1.76 -9.41
N ARG A 124 0.79 2.67 -10.35
CA ARG A 124 0.11 2.59 -11.64
C ARG A 124 0.49 1.33 -12.40
N ALA A 125 1.79 1.01 -12.43
CA ALA A 125 2.25 -0.18 -13.12
C ALA A 125 1.69 -1.44 -12.49
N LEU A 126 1.68 -1.49 -11.18
CA LEU A 126 1.22 -2.67 -10.45
C LEU A 126 -0.27 -2.92 -10.69
N LEU A 127 -1.09 -1.88 -10.64
CA LEU A 127 -2.51 -2.06 -10.83
C LEU A 127 -2.85 -2.40 -12.27
N ARG A 128 -2.07 -1.91 -13.22
CA ARG A 128 -2.27 -2.28 -14.61
C ARG A 128 -2.03 -3.78 -14.81
N LEU A 129 -0.98 -4.30 -14.20
CA LEU A 129 -0.70 -5.73 -14.27
C LEU A 129 -1.80 -6.56 -13.61
N LYS A 130 -2.26 -6.10 -12.44
CA LYS A 130 -3.28 -6.86 -11.70
C LYS A 130 -4.61 -6.86 -12.42
N SER A 131 -4.92 -5.80 -13.15
CA SER A 131 -6.18 -5.73 -13.87
C SER A 131 -6.14 -6.51 -15.18
N GLY A 132 -4.97 -6.93 -15.61
CA GLY A 132 -4.82 -7.59 -16.89
C GLY A 132 -4.91 -6.65 -18.06
N ALA A 133 -4.84 -5.35 -17.83
CA ALA A 133 -4.98 -4.40 -18.90
C ALA A 133 -3.75 -4.41 -19.78
N ALA A 134 -3.99 -4.32 -21.06
CA ALA A 134 -2.90 -4.16 -21.98
C ALA A 134 -2.29 -2.81 -21.78
N VAL A 135 -1.02 -2.73 -21.93
CA VAL A 135 -0.37 -1.48 -21.67
C VAL A 135 0.01 -0.80 -22.93
#